data_da3502fada5710eb9175fda900dc0a9e
#
_entry.id   da3502fada5710eb9175fda900dc0a9e
#
_cell.length_a   1.000
_cell.length_b   1.000
_cell.length_c   1.000
_cell.angle_alpha   90.00
_cell.angle_beta   90.00
_cell.angle_gamma   90.00
#
_symmetry.space_group_name_H-M   'P 1'
#
loop_
_entity.id
_entity.type
_entity.pdbx_description
1 polymer ?
#
loop_
_entity_poly.entity_id
_entity_poly.type
_entity_poly.pdbx_seq_one_letter_code
_entity_poly.pdbx_strand_id
1 'polypeptide(L)'
;MERRAKVLLTGATGNWGRAALREFRERDAVDVVAFALPTESERAVLAEFADMENLRVEWGDLTRYADVERAIRGVDLVLHVGAVVSPIADDHPRLARRVNVGSMQNIIRAVAGLPNPSSVGVVGIGSVAQTGDRQDPQHWGRVGDPLRVSEFDEYGQTKVVAERLLVDSGLPRWAWLRQTGIFHPAMLEIRDPIMTHTPLAGVMEWVSDRDSARLLAGIAEGVPDEFWGGIYNIGGGEAWRLTNWQLQLAMGEAMGVRDMRAWYDRRWFALKNFHGQWYTDSDRLEALVPFRSEAFPEALQRAVSVAPASVRSAGRVPGWIVKNLVIAPLTRRPRGTMRAIARGDAEEIAAHYGSLDAWRAIGDWSDFVPPEPSRIPTLLDHGYDESKPSSEWVRRDYEQVARFRGGSLLTTAIQTGDIATPLVWRCAQGHTFSGSPRLILAGGHWCPECVRDSSTYSTQAELNPFLAQVVA
;
A
#
# COMPACT_ATOMS: atom_id res chain seq x y z
N MET A 1 -2.89 28.47 27.20
CA MET A 1 -2.25 27.37 26.45
C MET A 1 -3.31 26.80 25.50
N GLU A 2 -3.00 26.75 24.23
CA GLU A 2 -3.86 26.12 23.25
C GLU A 2 -3.97 24.62 23.57
N ARG A 3 -5.15 24.03 23.44
CA ARG A 3 -5.38 22.62 23.72
C ARG A 3 -4.61 21.77 22.70
N ARG A 4 -3.74 20.86 23.12
CA ARG A 4 -3.10 19.91 22.23
C ARG A 4 -4.13 19.06 21.48
N ALA A 5 -3.92 18.81 20.20
CA ALA A 5 -4.74 17.89 19.43
C ALA A 5 -4.59 16.47 19.99
N LYS A 6 -5.69 15.72 20.08
CA LYS A 6 -5.70 14.35 20.56
C LYS A 6 -5.84 13.38 19.38
N VAL A 7 -4.85 12.51 19.19
CA VAL A 7 -4.72 11.63 18.05
C VAL A 7 -4.90 10.17 18.45
N LEU A 8 -5.87 9.49 17.87
CA LEU A 8 -6.00 8.04 17.97
C LEU A 8 -5.11 7.37 16.94
N LEU A 9 -4.08 6.64 17.39
CA LEU A 9 -3.21 5.84 16.53
C LEU A 9 -3.58 4.36 16.67
N THR A 10 -4.14 3.76 15.63
CA THR A 10 -4.32 2.32 15.57
C THR A 10 -3.09 1.65 14.96
N GLY A 11 -2.82 0.39 15.32
CA GLY A 11 -1.61 -0.30 14.87
C GLY A 11 -0.32 0.27 15.47
N ALA A 12 -0.42 0.89 16.62
CA ALA A 12 0.68 1.57 17.34
C ALA A 12 1.90 0.66 17.62
N THR A 13 1.69 -0.64 17.68
CA THR A 13 2.73 -1.65 17.98
C THR A 13 3.39 -2.26 16.76
N GLY A 14 2.84 -2.02 15.56
CA GLY A 14 3.45 -2.42 14.28
C GLY A 14 4.70 -1.58 13.94
N ASN A 15 5.44 -1.97 12.90
CA ASN A 15 6.67 -1.28 12.49
C ASN A 15 6.46 0.23 12.27
N TRP A 16 5.43 0.59 11.50
CA TRP A 16 5.13 2.00 11.23
C TRP A 16 4.57 2.72 12.47
N GLY A 17 3.67 2.07 13.23
CA GLY A 17 3.13 2.65 14.46
C GLY A 17 4.19 2.94 15.50
N ARG A 18 5.16 2.03 15.70
CA ARG A 18 6.31 2.26 16.61
C ARG A 18 7.20 3.40 16.12
N ALA A 19 7.45 3.49 14.80
CA ALA A 19 8.19 4.61 14.24
C ALA A 19 7.43 5.94 14.47
N ALA A 20 6.11 5.96 14.29
CA ALA A 20 5.27 7.11 14.58
C ALA A 20 5.30 7.50 16.06
N LEU A 21 5.23 6.53 16.99
CA LEU A 21 5.34 6.82 18.44
C LEU A 21 6.68 7.47 18.80
N ARG A 22 7.79 7.05 18.16
CA ARG A 22 9.10 7.71 18.36
C ARG A 22 9.08 9.16 17.87
N GLU A 23 8.51 9.41 16.70
CA GLU A 23 8.39 10.76 16.14
C GLU A 23 7.47 11.63 17.00
N PHE A 24 6.34 11.11 17.49
CA PHE A 24 5.47 11.82 18.43
C PHE A 24 6.17 12.14 19.76
N ARG A 25 7.02 11.23 20.28
CA ARG A 25 7.81 11.47 21.47
C ARG A 25 8.81 12.60 21.28
N GLU A 26 9.50 12.62 20.12
CA GLU A 26 10.52 13.64 19.80
C GLU A 26 9.88 15.02 19.60
N ARG A 27 8.71 15.11 18.98
CA ARG A 27 8.03 16.40 18.71
C ARG A 27 7.24 16.92 19.88
N ASP A 28 6.68 16.05 20.69
CA ASP A 28 5.81 16.37 21.86
C ASP A 28 4.71 17.40 21.55
N ALA A 29 4.15 17.40 20.34
CA ALA A 29 3.21 18.42 19.86
C ALA A 29 1.75 18.06 20.11
N VAL A 30 1.41 16.75 20.24
CA VAL A 30 0.04 16.23 20.33
C VAL A 30 -0.10 15.22 21.47
N ASP A 31 -1.32 15.00 21.93
CA ASP A 31 -1.64 13.90 22.83
C ASP A 31 -1.99 12.65 22.03
N VAL A 32 -1.35 11.52 22.31
CA VAL A 32 -1.50 10.28 21.58
C VAL A 32 -2.34 9.27 22.36
N VAL A 33 -3.33 8.69 21.71
CA VAL A 33 -4.07 7.51 22.21
C VAL A 33 -3.65 6.32 21.35
N ALA A 34 -2.77 5.47 21.86
CA ALA A 34 -2.38 4.23 21.20
C ALA A 34 -3.47 3.16 21.43
N PHE A 35 -4.11 2.71 20.33
CA PHE A 35 -5.11 1.66 20.40
C PHE A 35 -4.46 0.31 20.05
N ALA A 36 -4.51 -0.63 20.99
CA ALA A 36 -3.82 -1.90 20.90
C ALA A 36 -4.62 -3.04 21.55
N LEU A 37 -4.36 -4.28 21.10
CA LEU A 37 -4.93 -5.48 21.73
C LEU A 37 -4.35 -5.67 23.12
N PRO A 38 -5.15 -6.17 24.10
CA PRO A 38 -4.68 -6.38 25.47
C PRO A 38 -3.82 -7.66 25.63
N THR A 39 -2.90 -7.90 24.69
CA THR A 39 -1.99 -9.05 24.71
C THR A 39 -0.66 -8.72 25.39
N GLU A 40 0.05 -9.72 25.84
CA GLU A 40 1.36 -9.55 26.49
C GLU A 40 2.39 -8.96 25.53
N SER A 41 2.38 -9.41 24.26
CA SER A 41 3.28 -8.88 23.21
C SER A 41 3.06 -7.39 22.94
N GLU A 42 1.80 -6.95 22.85
CA GLU A 42 1.47 -5.53 22.65
C GLU A 42 1.87 -4.68 23.86
N ARG A 43 1.66 -5.22 25.09
CA ARG A 43 2.10 -4.56 26.33
C ARG A 43 3.61 -4.39 26.39
N ALA A 44 4.37 -5.41 25.99
CA ALA A 44 5.83 -5.34 25.97
C ALA A 44 6.34 -4.27 25.01
N VAL A 45 5.72 -4.14 23.81
CA VAL A 45 6.07 -3.09 22.85
C VAL A 45 5.75 -1.71 23.39
N LEU A 46 4.57 -1.50 23.95
CA LEU A 46 4.16 -0.17 24.45
C LEU A 46 4.90 0.23 25.74
N ALA A 47 5.48 -0.72 26.49
CA ALA A 47 6.35 -0.43 27.61
C ALA A 47 7.62 0.35 27.22
N GLU A 48 8.08 0.25 25.93
CA GLU A 48 9.19 1.06 25.40
C GLU A 48 8.89 2.56 25.40
N PHE A 49 7.61 2.95 25.53
CA PHE A 49 7.11 4.31 25.46
C PHE A 49 6.48 4.78 26.79
N ALA A 50 6.73 4.06 27.89
CA ALA A 50 6.16 4.38 29.20
C ALA A 50 6.63 5.74 29.78
N ASP A 51 7.70 6.31 29.22
CA ASP A 51 8.24 7.63 29.55
C ASP A 51 7.52 8.80 28.83
N MET A 52 6.64 8.51 27.89
CA MET A 52 5.86 9.54 27.19
C MET A 52 4.68 10.02 28.03
N GLU A 53 4.76 11.25 28.57
CA GLU A 53 3.68 11.86 29.38
C GLU A 53 2.41 12.14 28.57
N ASN A 54 2.56 12.37 27.24
CA ASN A 54 1.48 12.63 26.29
C ASN A 54 0.91 11.35 25.63
N LEU A 55 1.27 10.14 26.09
CA LEU A 55 0.77 8.88 25.60
C LEU A 55 -0.23 8.24 26.57
N ARG A 56 -1.42 7.93 26.07
CA ARG A 56 -2.39 7.07 26.73
C ARG A 56 -2.58 5.79 25.90
N VAL A 57 -2.65 4.64 26.55
CA VAL A 57 -2.99 3.39 25.89
C VAL A 57 -4.46 3.06 26.12
N GLU A 58 -5.18 2.83 25.02
CA GLU A 58 -6.55 2.32 25.02
C GLU A 58 -6.55 0.87 24.54
N TRP A 59 -6.88 -0.05 25.44
CA TRP A 59 -6.90 -1.49 25.14
C TRP A 59 -8.23 -1.89 24.53
N GLY A 60 -8.18 -2.53 23.35
CA GLY A 60 -9.38 -2.98 22.65
C GLY A 60 -9.08 -3.73 21.37
N ASP A 61 -10.14 -4.20 20.72
CA ASP A 61 -10.08 -4.90 19.43
C ASP A 61 -10.79 -4.06 18.35
N LEU A 62 -10.09 -3.75 17.26
CA LEU A 62 -10.63 -2.99 16.12
C LEU A 62 -11.86 -3.65 15.49
N THR A 63 -12.02 -4.95 15.64
CA THR A 63 -13.18 -5.70 15.13
C THR A 63 -14.42 -5.56 16.01
N ARG A 64 -14.29 -4.97 17.22
CA ARG A 64 -15.38 -4.77 18.18
C ARG A 64 -15.80 -3.31 18.21
N TYR A 65 -17.00 -3.03 17.70
CA TYR A 65 -17.52 -1.66 17.61
C TYR A 65 -17.44 -0.89 18.93
N ALA A 66 -17.84 -1.50 20.06
CA ALA A 66 -17.82 -0.83 21.36
C ALA A 66 -16.43 -0.37 21.82
N ASP A 67 -15.37 -1.13 21.46
CA ASP A 67 -13.99 -0.74 21.78
C ASP A 67 -13.56 0.45 20.92
N VAL A 68 -13.88 0.43 19.63
CA VAL A 68 -13.59 1.53 18.69
C VAL A 68 -14.37 2.80 19.06
N GLU A 69 -15.66 2.68 19.37
CA GLU A 69 -16.50 3.79 19.81
C GLU A 69 -15.93 4.45 21.07
N ARG A 70 -15.48 3.65 22.04
CA ARG A 70 -14.86 4.16 23.27
C ARG A 70 -13.56 4.90 22.98
N ALA A 71 -12.72 4.37 22.09
CA ALA A 71 -11.42 4.94 21.73
C ALA A 71 -11.55 6.28 20.98
N ILE A 72 -12.60 6.44 20.17
CA ILE A 72 -12.83 7.65 19.35
C ILE A 72 -13.38 8.82 20.19
N ARG A 73 -13.93 8.58 21.37
CA ARG A 73 -14.51 9.65 22.19
C ARG A 73 -13.46 10.69 22.59
N GLY A 74 -13.69 11.93 22.14
CA GLY A 74 -12.86 13.08 22.48
C GLY A 74 -11.50 13.12 21.81
N VAL A 75 -11.30 12.41 20.69
CA VAL A 75 -10.16 12.59 19.82
C VAL A 75 -10.49 13.60 18.71
N ASP A 76 -9.46 14.22 18.13
CA ASP A 76 -9.56 15.17 17.04
C ASP A 76 -9.17 14.55 15.71
N LEU A 77 -8.39 13.47 15.75
CA LEU A 77 -7.86 12.79 14.56
C LEU A 77 -7.76 11.28 14.82
N VAL A 78 -8.10 10.49 13.82
CA VAL A 78 -7.86 9.05 13.76
C VAL A 78 -6.84 8.78 12.67
N LEU A 79 -5.67 8.25 13.05
CA LEU A 79 -4.66 7.69 12.15
C LEU A 79 -4.81 6.17 12.14
N HIS A 80 -5.52 5.64 11.12
CA HIS A 80 -5.83 4.23 11.04
C HIS A 80 -4.75 3.44 10.28
N VAL A 81 -3.65 3.15 10.97
CA VAL A 81 -2.50 2.39 10.45
C VAL A 81 -2.68 0.88 10.63
N GLY A 82 -3.47 0.47 11.62
CA GLY A 82 -3.67 -0.93 11.98
C GLY A 82 -4.28 -1.77 10.87
N ALA A 83 -3.59 -2.84 10.47
CA ALA A 83 -4.05 -3.81 9.48
C ALA A 83 -3.38 -5.16 9.66
N VAL A 84 -4.03 -6.22 9.20
CA VAL A 84 -3.40 -7.51 8.91
C VAL A 84 -2.82 -7.41 7.50
N VAL A 85 -1.49 -7.49 7.39
CA VAL A 85 -0.76 -7.36 6.12
C VAL A 85 -0.35 -8.72 5.57
N SER A 86 0.01 -8.77 4.28
CA SER A 86 0.66 -9.95 3.73
C SER A 86 2.00 -10.19 4.45
N PRO A 87 2.35 -11.44 4.68
CA PRO A 87 1.73 -12.64 4.16
C PRO A 87 0.60 -13.22 5.04
N ILE A 88 0.34 -12.69 6.24
CA ILE A 88 -0.71 -13.21 7.14
C ILE A 88 -2.11 -13.03 6.54
N ALA A 89 -2.33 -11.92 5.82
CA ALA A 89 -3.62 -11.64 5.18
C ALA A 89 -4.00 -12.73 4.17
N ASP A 90 -3.02 -13.20 3.39
CA ASP A 90 -3.22 -14.17 2.32
C ASP A 90 -3.47 -15.58 2.87
N ASP A 91 -2.83 -15.94 4.01
CA ASP A 91 -3.10 -17.21 4.70
C ASP A 91 -4.44 -17.21 5.44
N HIS A 92 -4.87 -16.03 5.90
CA HIS A 92 -6.05 -15.88 6.75
C HIS A 92 -7.02 -14.83 6.19
N PRO A 93 -7.57 -15.04 4.97
CA PRO A 93 -8.38 -14.03 4.28
C PRO A 93 -9.61 -13.59 5.07
N ARG A 94 -10.23 -14.51 5.82
CA ARG A 94 -11.36 -14.15 6.71
C ARG A 94 -10.94 -13.22 7.85
N LEU A 95 -9.76 -13.42 8.42
CA LEU A 95 -9.21 -12.53 9.44
C LEU A 95 -8.86 -11.18 8.83
N ALA A 96 -8.19 -11.16 7.68
CA ALA A 96 -7.83 -9.94 6.97
C ALA A 96 -9.07 -9.08 6.68
N ARG A 97 -10.12 -9.66 6.12
CA ARG A 97 -11.40 -8.95 5.87
C ARG A 97 -12.03 -8.42 7.15
N ARG A 98 -12.11 -9.26 8.19
CA ARG A 98 -12.69 -8.84 9.46
C ARG A 98 -11.91 -7.69 10.10
N VAL A 99 -10.57 -7.73 10.06
CA VAL A 99 -9.74 -6.67 10.63
C VAL A 99 -9.69 -5.46 9.69
N ASN A 100 -9.25 -5.61 8.45
CA ASN A 100 -8.95 -4.47 7.56
C ASN A 100 -10.22 -3.74 7.09
N VAL A 101 -11.27 -4.49 6.77
CA VAL A 101 -12.55 -3.91 6.32
C VAL A 101 -13.45 -3.59 7.51
N GLY A 102 -13.57 -4.54 8.45
CA GLY A 102 -14.44 -4.36 9.62
C GLY A 102 -13.99 -3.23 10.55
N SER A 103 -12.67 -3.02 10.71
CA SER A 103 -12.17 -1.87 11.49
C SER A 103 -12.55 -0.54 10.85
N MET A 104 -12.41 -0.42 9.53
CA MET A 104 -12.79 0.79 8.81
C MET A 104 -14.30 1.08 8.96
N GLN A 105 -15.14 0.04 8.83
CA GLN A 105 -16.60 0.17 9.06
C GLN A 105 -16.89 0.64 10.49
N ASN A 106 -16.20 0.09 11.49
CA ASN A 106 -16.38 0.49 12.89
C ASN A 106 -15.95 1.94 13.13
N ILE A 107 -14.82 2.37 12.54
CA ILE A 107 -14.32 3.75 12.66
C ILE A 107 -15.31 4.73 12.01
N ILE A 108 -15.73 4.45 10.77
CA ILE A 108 -16.71 5.29 10.06
C ILE A 108 -17.99 5.42 10.89
N ARG A 109 -18.54 4.29 11.35
CA ARG A 109 -19.75 4.27 12.15
C ARG A 109 -19.61 5.04 13.47
N ALA A 110 -18.47 4.89 14.15
CA ALA A 110 -18.23 5.56 15.44
C ALA A 110 -18.08 7.08 15.28
N VAL A 111 -17.35 7.54 14.22
CA VAL A 111 -17.24 8.98 13.92
C VAL A 111 -18.56 9.57 13.47
N ALA A 112 -19.29 8.90 12.58
CA ALA A 112 -20.62 9.34 12.12
C ALA A 112 -21.65 9.44 13.26
N GLY A 113 -21.48 8.63 14.31
CA GLY A 113 -22.33 8.64 15.52
C GLY A 113 -22.01 9.74 16.54
N LEU A 114 -20.96 10.55 16.32
CA LEU A 114 -20.61 11.65 17.21
C LEU A 114 -21.61 12.82 17.06
N PRO A 115 -21.82 13.62 18.11
CA PRO A 115 -22.64 14.84 18.02
C PRO A 115 -22.17 15.82 16.95
N ASN A 116 -20.86 15.88 16.70
CA ASN A 116 -20.24 16.67 15.66
C ASN A 116 -19.18 15.84 14.88
N PRO A 117 -19.58 15.10 13.84
CA PRO A 117 -18.63 14.30 13.06
C PRO A 117 -17.52 15.12 12.36
N SER A 118 -17.77 16.41 12.10
CA SER A 118 -16.78 17.28 11.46
C SER A 118 -15.61 17.65 12.37
N SER A 119 -15.73 17.43 13.69
CA SER A 119 -14.65 17.68 14.65
C SER A 119 -13.53 16.62 14.58
N VAL A 120 -13.77 15.48 13.94
CA VAL A 120 -12.80 14.37 13.89
C VAL A 120 -12.37 14.12 12.45
N GLY A 121 -11.07 14.25 12.19
CA GLY A 121 -10.47 13.81 10.92
C GLY A 121 -10.20 12.30 10.92
N VAL A 122 -10.43 11.61 9.81
CA VAL A 122 -10.11 10.19 9.64
C VAL A 122 -9.10 10.02 8.51
N VAL A 123 -7.92 9.54 8.83
CA VAL A 123 -6.91 9.19 7.83
C VAL A 123 -6.81 7.66 7.75
N GLY A 124 -7.25 7.12 6.63
CA GLY A 124 -7.15 5.70 6.31
C GLY A 124 -5.88 5.40 5.51
N ILE A 125 -5.27 4.25 5.78
CA ILE A 125 -4.07 3.82 5.09
C ILE A 125 -4.38 2.72 4.09
N GLY A 126 -4.12 3.03 2.82
CA GLY A 126 -4.11 2.12 1.69
C GLY A 126 -2.74 1.49 1.42
N SER A 127 -2.56 0.98 0.22
CA SER A 127 -1.32 0.34 -0.20
C SER A 127 -1.12 0.41 -1.71
N VAL A 128 0.13 0.42 -2.15
CA VAL A 128 0.51 0.17 -3.55
C VAL A 128 -0.04 -1.16 -4.08
N ALA A 129 -0.32 -2.12 -3.19
CA ALA A 129 -0.96 -3.39 -3.53
C ALA A 129 -2.33 -3.25 -4.23
N GLN A 130 -3.03 -2.13 -4.04
CA GLN A 130 -4.31 -1.84 -4.69
C GLN A 130 -4.19 -1.67 -6.22
N THR A 131 -3.03 -1.22 -6.69
CA THR A 131 -2.72 -1.01 -8.11
C THR A 131 -1.96 -2.16 -8.75
N GLY A 132 -1.44 -3.09 -7.93
CA GLY A 132 -0.84 -4.35 -8.31
C GLY A 132 0.44 -4.23 -9.13
N ASP A 133 0.68 -5.23 -9.96
CA ASP A 133 1.89 -5.35 -10.78
C ASP A 133 1.89 -4.31 -11.91
N ARG A 134 2.95 -3.53 -11.97
CA ARG A 134 3.19 -2.50 -12.98
C ARG A 134 4.61 -2.65 -13.49
N GLN A 135 4.75 -3.18 -14.69
CA GLN A 135 6.03 -3.36 -15.34
C GLN A 135 6.23 -2.35 -16.48
N ASP A 136 7.48 -2.17 -16.91
CA ASP A 136 7.79 -1.32 -18.05
C ASP A 136 6.97 -1.75 -19.29
N PRO A 137 6.37 -0.81 -20.03
CA PRO A 137 6.43 0.65 -19.88
C PRO A 137 5.35 1.27 -18.98
N GLN A 138 4.45 0.49 -18.33
CA GLN A 138 3.36 0.99 -17.50
C GLN A 138 3.73 1.11 -16.01
N HIS A 139 5.02 1.14 -15.68
CA HIS A 139 5.52 1.16 -14.29
C HIS A 139 5.38 2.51 -13.58
N TRP A 140 5.00 3.56 -14.28
CA TRP A 140 4.59 4.81 -13.68
C TRP A 140 3.12 4.79 -13.31
N GLY A 141 2.77 5.39 -12.18
CA GLY A 141 1.40 5.44 -11.71
C GLY A 141 1.06 6.74 -10.99
N ARG A 142 -0.24 6.97 -10.86
CA ARG A 142 -0.84 8.10 -10.14
C ARG A 142 -2.19 7.70 -9.55
N VAL A 143 -2.70 8.52 -8.65
CA VAL A 143 -4.07 8.39 -8.18
C VAL A 143 -5.03 8.56 -9.38
N GLY A 144 -6.08 7.74 -9.44
CA GLY A 144 -6.99 7.72 -10.58
C GLY A 144 -6.74 6.58 -11.56
N ASP A 145 -5.55 6.00 -11.57
CA ASP A 145 -5.21 4.84 -12.37
C ASP A 145 -6.06 3.61 -12.00
N PRO A 146 -6.23 2.64 -12.95
CA PRO A 146 -6.99 1.43 -12.69
C PRO A 146 -6.49 0.66 -11.47
N LEU A 147 -7.40 0.25 -10.59
CA LEU A 147 -7.09 -0.69 -9.52
C LEU A 147 -7.04 -2.11 -10.11
N ARG A 148 -5.89 -2.74 -9.97
CA ARG A 148 -5.61 -4.10 -10.43
C ARG A 148 -4.81 -4.81 -9.35
N VAL A 149 -5.49 -5.54 -8.49
CA VAL A 149 -4.84 -6.27 -7.41
C VAL A 149 -4.14 -7.51 -7.97
N SER A 150 -2.94 -7.81 -7.51
CA SER A 150 -2.21 -9.03 -7.89
C SER A 150 -2.99 -10.28 -7.50
N GLU A 151 -2.80 -11.38 -8.25
CA GLU A 151 -3.42 -12.66 -7.90
C GLU A 151 -2.91 -13.15 -6.53
N PHE A 152 -3.80 -13.72 -5.75
CA PHE A 152 -3.56 -14.19 -4.37
C PHE A 152 -3.22 -13.09 -3.34
N ASP A 153 -3.35 -11.82 -3.69
CA ASP A 153 -3.12 -10.69 -2.77
C ASP A 153 -4.44 -10.28 -2.07
N GLU A 154 -4.82 -11.02 -1.04
CA GLU A 154 -6.00 -10.69 -0.22
C GLU A 154 -5.83 -9.36 0.52
N TYR A 155 -4.60 -9.00 0.90
CA TYR A 155 -4.33 -7.71 1.52
C TYR A 155 -4.72 -6.55 0.61
N GLY A 156 -4.27 -6.56 -0.64
CA GLY A 156 -4.64 -5.56 -1.65
C GLY A 156 -6.15 -5.47 -1.83
N GLN A 157 -6.84 -6.62 -1.91
CA GLN A 157 -8.30 -6.67 -2.01
C GLN A 157 -8.98 -6.00 -0.82
N THR A 158 -8.53 -6.25 0.42
CA THR A 158 -9.12 -5.61 1.60
C THR A 158 -8.91 -4.11 1.62
N LYS A 159 -7.77 -3.61 1.11
CA LYS A 159 -7.47 -2.18 1.01
C LYS A 159 -8.33 -1.46 -0.03
N VAL A 160 -8.61 -2.10 -1.17
CA VAL A 160 -9.58 -1.59 -2.17
C VAL A 160 -10.97 -1.39 -1.56
N VAL A 161 -11.44 -2.38 -0.79
CA VAL A 161 -12.76 -2.30 -0.13
C VAL A 161 -12.76 -1.20 0.95
N ALA A 162 -11.71 -1.12 1.78
CA ALA A 162 -11.62 -0.14 2.85
C ALA A 162 -11.54 1.30 2.33
N GLU A 163 -10.82 1.55 1.23
CA GLU A 163 -10.78 2.85 0.56
C GLU A 163 -12.18 3.26 0.08
N ARG A 164 -12.87 2.36 -0.62
CA ARG A 164 -14.23 2.59 -1.10
C ARG A 164 -15.18 2.97 0.04
N LEU A 165 -15.10 2.28 1.17
CA LEU A 165 -15.92 2.56 2.34
C LEU A 165 -15.66 3.96 2.90
N LEU A 166 -14.40 4.37 3.00
CA LEU A 166 -14.04 5.68 3.56
C LEU A 166 -14.40 6.82 2.61
N VAL A 167 -14.09 6.69 1.32
CA VAL A 167 -14.36 7.72 0.30
C VAL A 167 -15.85 8.02 0.20
N ASP A 168 -16.69 6.98 0.21
CA ASP A 168 -18.16 7.09 0.09
C ASP A 168 -18.87 7.08 1.46
N SER A 169 -18.13 7.31 2.55
CA SER A 169 -18.68 7.26 3.92
C SER A 169 -19.61 8.43 4.28
N GLY A 170 -19.55 9.51 3.54
CA GLY A 170 -20.22 10.77 3.89
C GLY A 170 -19.57 11.53 5.06
N LEU A 171 -18.44 11.08 5.60
CA LEU A 171 -17.71 11.81 6.63
C LEU A 171 -17.16 13.13 6.08
N PRO A 172 -17.24 14.25 6.83
CA PRO A 172 -16.80 15.56 6.33
C PRO A 172 -15.28 15.71 6.18
N ARG A 173 -14.51 15.05 7.05
CA ARG A 173 -13.05 15.17 7.11
C ARG A 173 -12.42 13.78 7.06
N TRP A 174 -11.94 13.40 5.89
CA TRP A 174 -11.22 12.14 5.69
C TRP A 174 -10.10 12.34 4.66
N ALA A 175 -9.09 11.46 4.71
CA ALA A 175 -8.10 11.28 3.66
C ALA A 175 -7.72 9.80 3.54
N TRP A 176 -7.32 9.38 2.35
CA TRP A 176 -6.81 8.04 2.09
C TRP A 176 -5.40 8.10 1.54
N LEU A 177 -4.47 7.40 2.19
CA LEU A 177 -3.05 7.41 1.84
C LEU A 177 -2.61 6.02 1.38
N ARG A 178 -2.31 5.86 0.10
CA ARG A 178 -1.80 4.60 -0.48
C ARG A 178 -0.30 4.50 -0.19
N GLN A 179 0.06 3.71 0.82
CA GLN A 179 1.43 3.51 1.25
C GLN A 179 2.18 2.63 0.24
N THR A 180 3.35 3.06 -0.16
CA THR A 180 4.33 2.26 -0.90
C THR A 180 5.11 1.32 0.03
N GLY A 181 6.14 0.63 -0.48
CA GLY A 181 7.07 -0.14 0.36
C GLY A 181 7.79 0.73 1.37
N ILE A 182 7.71 0.38 2.66
CA ILE A 182 8.45 1.04 3.72
C ILE A 182 9.80 0.35 3.88
N PHE A 183 10.89 1.09 3.59
CA PHE A 183 12.23 0.60 3.86
C PHE A 183 12.56 0.77 5.36
N HIS A 184 12.91 -0.31 6.02
CA HIS A 184 13.24 -0.33 7.43
C HIS A 184 14.40 -1.32 7.73
N PRO A 185 15.14 -1.16 8.84
CA PRO A 185 16.35 -1.95 9.12
C PRO A 185 16.19 -3.47 9.06
N ALA A 186 15.02 -3.99 9.46
CA ALA A 186 14.78 -5.44 9.45
C ALA A 186 14.70 -6.04 8.01
N MET A 187 14.59 -5.22 6.96
CA MET A 187 14.67 -5.70 5.58
C MET A 187 16.05 -6.24 5.20
N LEU A 188 17.10 -5.87 5.92
CA LEU A 188 18.44 -6.43 5.73
C LEU A 188 18.53 -7.90 6.21
N GLU A 189 17.52 -8.38 6.94
CA GLU A 189 17.49 -9.74 7.44
C GLU A 189 16.73 -10.66 6.46
N ILE A 190 17.42 -11.68 5.94
CA ILE A 190 16.84 -12.65 5.01
C ILE A 190 15.98 -13.65 5.79
N ARG A 191 14.68 -13.36 5.95
CA ARG A 191 13.76 -14.17 6.75
C ARG A 191 12.52 -14.65 6.04
N ASP A 192 12.07 -13.94 5.00
CA ASP A 192 10.76 -14.16 4.38
C ASP A 192 10.91 -14.67 2.94
N PRO A 193 10.23 -15.77 2.58
CA PRO A 193 10.21 -16.27 1.20
C PRO A 193 9.58 -15.30 0.20
N ILE A 194 8.80 -14.31 0.64
CA ILE A 194 8.18 -13.29 -0.22
C ILE A 194 9.21 -12.44 -0.99
N MET A 195 10.45 -12.40 -0.51
CA MET A 195 11.54 -11.66 -1.17
C MET A 195 11.77 -12.06 -2.64
N THR A 196 11.40 -13.29 -3.02
CA THR A 196 11.54 -13.77 -4.41
C THR A 196 10.29 -13.57 -5.26
N HIS A 197 9.18 -13.08 -4.67
CA HIS A 197 7.97 -12.73 -5.43
C HIS A 197 8.12 -11.44 -6.23
N THR A 198 8.98 -10.53 -5.78
CA THR A 198 9.24 -9.29 -6.52
C THR A 198 10.12 -9.60 -7.72
N PRO A 199 9.66 -9.36 -8.97
CA PRO A 199 10.50 -9.48 -10.16
C PRO A 199 11.77 -8.66 -10.03
N LEU A 200 12.90 -9.13 -10.59
CA LEU A 200 14.14 -8.35 -10.60
C LEU A 200 13.98 -7.00 -11.33
N ALA A 201 13.13 -6.99 -12.37
CA ALA A 201 12.76 -5.79 -13.11
C ALA A 201 11.64 -4.97 -12.45
N GLY A 202 10.95 -5.53 -11.44
CA GLY A 202 9.89 -4.83 -10.73
C GLY A 202 10.40 -3.55 -10.10
N VAL A 203 9.62 -2.47 -10.20
CA VAL A 203 9.97 -1.15 -9.69
C VAL A 203 9.19 -0.82 -8.44
N MET A 204 9.76 0.04 -7.60
CA MET A 204 9.04 0.64 -6.48
C MET A 204 9.66 1.99 -6.13
N GLU A 205 8.81 2.98 -5.89
CA GLU A 205 9.19 4.23 -5.24
C GLU A 205 9.05 4.03 -3.73
N TRP A 206 10.12 3.59 -3.09
CA TRP A 206 10.16 3.32 -1.65
C TRP A 206 10.04 4.60 -0.81
N VAL A 207 9.90 4.44 0.48
CA VAL A 207 10.00 5.51 1.49
C VAL A 207 10.58 4.92 2.77
N SER A 208 11.31 5.70 3.57
CA SER A 208 11.83 5.20 4.84
C SER A 208 10.76 5.07 5.92
N ASP A 209 11.02 4.24 6.91
CA ASP A 209 10.22 4.14 8.14
C ASP A 209 10.17 5.48 8.89
N ARG A 210 11.28 6.24 8.88
CA ARG A 210 11.37 7.57 9.48
C ARG A 210 10.46 8.56 8.76
N ASP A 211 10.55 8.66 7.44
CA ASP A 211 9.73 9.60 6.66
C ASP A 211 8.24 9.24 6.71
N SER A 212 7.92 7.94 6.70
CA SER A 212 6.55 7.49 6.94
C SER A 212 6.02 7.91 8.33
N ALA A 213 6.86 7.89 9.36
CA ALA A 213 6.50 8.36 10.70
C ALA A 213 6.32 9.88 10.76
N ARG A 214 7.24 10.62 10.12
CA ARG A 214 7.17 12.10 9.99
C ARG A 214 5.88 12.56 9.30
N LEU A 215 5.43 11.81 8.27
CA LEU A 215 4.15 12.07 7.62
C LEU A 215 2.99 12.01 8.62
N LEU A 216 2.91 10.96 9.43
CA LEU A 216 1.84 10.82 10.42
C LEU A 216 1.89 11.94 11.49
N ALA A 217 3.10 12.30 11.92
CA ALA A 217 3.28 13.39 12.88
C ALA A 217 2.91 14.76 12.27
N GLY A 218 3.32 15.04 11.04
CA GLY A 218 2.94 16.27 10.33
C GLY A 218 1.42 16.39 10.15
N ILE A 219 0.73 15.29 9.79
CA ILE A 219 -0.74 15.29 9.71
C ILE A 219 -1.37 15.57 11.08
N ALA A 220 -0.80 15.03 12.14
CA ALA A 220 -1.31 15.20 13.50
C ALA A 220 -1.14 16.64 14.02
N GLU A 221 -0.07 17.32 13.63
CA GLU A 221 0.21 18.73 13.98
C GLU A 221 -0.69 19.70 13.23
N GLY A 222 -1.23 19.29 12.06
CA GLY A 222 -2.18 20.06 11.27
C GLY A 222 -1.91 19.98 9.78
N VAL A 223 -2.98 20.00 9.00
CA VAL A 223 -2.95 19.96 7.54
C VAL A 223 -3.85 21.05 6.95
N PRO A 224 -3.55 21.57 5.74
CA PRO A 224 -4.42 22.50 5.06
C PRO A 224 -5.77 21.86 4.69
N ASP A 225 -6.81 22.68 4.54
CA ASP A 225 -8.18 22.18 4.25
C ASP A 225 -8.26 21.34 2.97
N GLU A 226 -7.43 21.64 1.98
CA GLU A 226 -7.35 20.90 0.71
C GLU A 226 -6.81 19.46 0.83
N PHE A 227 -6.22 19.12 1.97
CA PHE A 227 -5.83 17.74 2.28
C PHE A 227 -7.06 16.84 2.45
N TRP A 228 -8.14 17.37 3.02
CA TRP A 228 -9.32 16.59 3.34
C TRP A 228 -10.14 16.26 2.09
N GLY A 229 -10.69 15.05 2.07
CA GLY A 229 -11.39 14.49 0.91
C GLY A 229 -10.44 14.03 -0.20
N GLY A 230 -9.13 13.99 0.05
CA GLY A 230 -8.10 13.57 -0.90
C GLY A 230 -7.72 12.10 -0.80
N ILE A 231 -7.27 11.56 -1.94
CA ILE A 231 -6.56 10.28 -2.06
C ILE A 231 -5.14 10.61 -2.52
N TYR A 232 -4.14 10.02 -1.87
CA TYR A 232 -2.73 10.35 -2.13
C TYR A 232 -1.87 9.08 -2.19
N ASN A 233 -0.86 9.10 -3.05
CA ASN A 233 0.23 8.14 -3.03
C ASN A 233 1.34 8.63 -2.10
N ILE A 234 1.79 7.78 -1.18
CA ILE A 234 2.97 8.02 -0.36
C ILE A 234 4.18 7.45 -1.10
N GLY A 235 5.19 8.25 -1.35
CA GLY A 235 6.46 7.84 -1.95
C GLY A 235 7.61 8.73 -1.48
N GLY A 236 8.82 8.21 -1.50
CA GLY A 236 10.03 8.95 -1.07
C GLY A 236 10.58 9.90 -2.14
N GLY A 237 9.95 9.97 -3.31
CA GLY A 237 10.41 10.77 -4.44
C GLY A 237 11.49 10.09 -5.28
N GLU A 238 12.13 10.88 -6.16
CA GLU A 238 13.06 10.35 -7.16
C GLU A 238 14.22 9.54 -6.59
N ALA A 239 14.78 9.96 -5.46
CA ALA A 239 15.89 9.28 -4.79
C ALA A 239 15.53 7.87 -4.26
N TRP A 240 14.25 7.52 -4.27
CA TRP A 240 13.71 6.26 -3.79
C TRP A 240 13.15 5.37 -4.91
N ARG A 241 13.28 5.78 -6.19
CA ARG A 241 12.81 5.04 -7.36
C ARG A 241 13.83 4.00 -7.77
N LEU A 242 13.62 2.75 -7.34
CA LEU A 242 14.54 1.64 -7.56
C LEU A 242 13.83 0.50 -8.29
N THR A 243 14.59 -0.27 -9.07
CA THR A 243 14.21 -1.63 -9.42
C THR A 243 14.53 -2.57 -8.24
N ASN A 244 13.89 -3.75 -8.18
CA ASN A 244 14.25 -4.75 -7.18
C ASN A 244 15.73 -5.16 -7.31
N TRP A 245 16.25 -5.26 -8.54
CA TRP A 245 17.67 -5.56 -8.75
C TRP A 245 18.58 -4.51 -8.12
N GLN A 246 18.29 -3.21 -8.30
CA GLN A 246 19.05 -2.12 -7.70
C GLN A 246 18.98 -2.16 -6.17
N LEU A 247 17.80 -2.43 -5.61
CA LEU A 247 17.61 -2.59 -4.17
C LEU A 247 18.47 -3.76 -3.62
N GLN A 248 18.42 -4.94 -4.29
CA GLN A 248 19.21 -6.10 -3.88
C GLN A 248 20.71 -5.84 -3.94
N LEU A 249 21.19 -5.17 -4.99
CA LEU A 249 22.60 -4.78 -5.11
C LEU A 249 23.03 -3.86 -3.98
N ALA A 250 22.27 -2.79 -3.75
CA ALA A 250 22.62 -1.80 -2.72
C ALA A 250 22.62 -2.43 -1.30
N MET A 251 21.61 -3.23 -0.97
CA MET A 251 21.59 -3.95 0.31
C MET A 251 22.76 -4.92 0.43
N GLY A 252 23.08 -5.65 -0.64
CA GLY A 252 24.22 -6.57 -0.66
C GLY A 252 25.54 -5.86 -0.45
N GLU A 253 25.79 -4.78 -1.18
CA GLU A 253 27.00 -3.96 -1.04
C GLU A 253 27.16 -3.42 0.40
N ALA A 254 26.08 -2.91 0.97
CA ALA A 254 26.05 -2.42 2.33
C ALA A 254 26.36 -3.49 3.40
N MET A 255 26.05 -4.77 3.10
CA MET A 255 26.42 -5.94 3.92
C MET A 255 27.81 -6.51 3.58
N GLY A 256 28.56 -5.89 2.66
CA GLY A 256 29.88 -6.34 2.21
C GLY A 256 29.86 -7.52 1.25
N VAL A 257 28.73 -7.77 0.57
CA VAL A 257 28.60 -8.80 -0.46
C VAL A 257 29.22 -8.30 -1.77
N ARG A 258 30.22 -8.99 -2.29
CA ARG A 258 30.92 -8.58 -3.51
C ARG A 258 30.09 -8.82 -4.78
N ASP A 259 29.30 -9.89 -4.79
CA ASP A 259 28.47 -10.27 -5.94
C ASP A 259 27.19 -10.94 -5.43
N MET A 260 26.06 -10.24 -5.54
CA MET A 260 24.75 -10.74 -5.14
C MET A 260 24.29 -11.95 -5.97
N ARG A 261 24.80 -12.11 -7.19
CA ARG A 261 24.50 -13.27 -8.05
C ARG A 261 24.96 -14.58 -7.42
N ALA A 262 25.99 -14.55 -6.57
CA ALA A 262 26.45 -15.72 -5.83
C ALA A 262 25.46 -16.20 -4.75
N TRP A 263 24.52 -15.35 -4.32
CA TRP A 263 23.52 -15.67 -3.30
C TRP A 263 22.22 -16.21 -3.86
N TYR A 264 21.89 -15.92 -5.11
CA TYR A 264 20.60 -16.23 -5.72
C TYR A 264 20.72 -17.10 -6.97
N ASP A 265 19.62 -17.74 -7.32
CA ASP A 265 19.34 -18.26 -8.66
C ASP A 265 18.26 -17.38 -9.27
N ARG A 266 18.43 -16.96 -10.53
CA ARG A 266 17.45 -16.12 -11.24
C ARG A 266 16.06 -16.74 -11.29
N ARG A 267 15.98 -18.06 -11.40
CA ARG A 267 14.73 -18.82 -11.45
C ARG A 267 13.94 -18.79 -10.15
N TRP A 268 14.53 -18.28 -9.06
CA TRP A 268 13.80 -18.09 -7.82
C TRP A 268 12.91 -16.86 -7.82
N PHE A 269 13.25 -15.85 -8.63
CA PHE A 269 12.48 -14.61 -8.71
C PHE A 269 11.30 -14.79 -9.67
N ALA A 270 10.12 -14.34 -9.25
CA ALA A 270 8.97 -14.25 -10.10
C ALA A 270 9.25 -13.31 -11.30
N LEU A 271 8.52 -13.50 -12.40
CA LEU A 271 8.59 -12.61 -13.56
C LEU A 271 7.51 -11.53 -13.52
N LYS A 272 6.44 -11.74 -12.75
CA LYS A 272 5.27 -10.85 -12.64
C LYS A 272 4.48 -11.08 -11.34
N ASN A 273 3.34 -10.39 -11.21
CA ASN A 273 2.37 -10.55 -10.13
C ASN A 273 2.84 -10.06 -8.76
N PHE A 274 3.66 -9.01 -8.72
CA PHE A 274 3.99 -8.33 -7.48
C PHE A 274 3.79 -6.83 -7.65
N HIS A 275 3.13 -6.21 -6.70
CA HIS A 275 2.82 -4.80 -6.74
C HIS A 275 4.07 -3.91 -6.66
N GLY A 276 4.05 -2.82 -7.41
CA GLY A 276 5.11 -1.82 -7.39
C GLY A 276 4.98 -0.86 -8.54
N GLN A 277 5.29 0.40 -8.29
CA GLN A 277 5.33 1.45 -9.31
C GLN A 277 6.14 2.65 -8.82
N TRP A 278 6.55 3.50 -9.77
CA TRP A 278 7.00 4.86 -9.51
C TRP A 278 5.82 5.81 -9.65
N TYR A 279 5.80 6.90 -8.90
CA TYR A 279 4.68 7.84 -8.90
C TYR A 279 5.02 9.13 -9.65
N THR A 280 4.03 9.65 -10.37
CA THR A 280 4.07 10.99 -10.96
C THR A 280 3.45 12.04 -10.06
N ASP A 281 2.78 11.62 -8.99
CA ASP A 281 1.96 12.47 -8.12
C ASP A 281 2.30 12.40 -6.62
N SER A 282 3.32 11.63 -6.22
CA SER A 282 3.70 11.52 -4.80
C SER A 282 4.18 12.85 -4.20
N ASP A 283 4.66 13.77 -5.04
CA ASP A 283 5.08 15.12 -4.63
C ASP A 283 3.91 15.99 -4.16
N ARG A 284 2.67 15.66 -4.57
CA ARG A 284 1.49 16.38 -4.11
C ARG A 284 1.29 16.24 -2.59
N LEU A 285 1.51 15.05 -2.04
CA LEU A 285 1.40 14.84 -0.59
C LEU A 285 2.54 15.53 0.15
N GLU A 286 3.77 15.47 -0.38
CA GLU A 286 4.93 16.18 0.18
C GLU A 286 4.70 17.70 0.25
N ALA A 287 4.07 18.27 -0.77
CA ALA A 287 3.74 19.70 -0.79
C ALA A 287 2.72 20.09 0.30
N LEU A 288 1.79 19.22 0.65
CA LEU A 288 0.78 19.45 1.68
C LEU A 288 1.30 19.18 3.09
N VAL A 289 2.12 18.17 3.23
CA VAL A 289 2.68 17.69 4.50
C VAL A 289 4.14 17.33 4.25
N PRO A 290 5.10 18.22 4.45
CA PRO A 290 6.53 17.93 4.24
C PRO A 290 7.01 16.83 5.19
N PHE A 291 7.39 15.67 4.62
CA PHE A 291 7.82 14.51 5.43
C PHE A 291 9.15 13.92 4.98
N ARG A 292 9.55 14.12 3.73
CA ARG A 292 10.78 13.56 3.17
C ARG A 292 12.00 14.21 3.79
N SER A 293 12.87 13.43 4.43
CA SER A 293 14.05 13.95 5.14
C SER A 293 15.34 13.22 4.82
N GLU A 294 15.25 12.03 4.21
CA GLU A 294 16.43 11.24 3.88
C GLU A 294 16.29 10.58 2.49
N ALA A 295 17.40 10.45 1.78
CA ALA A 295 17.48 9.68 0.54
C ALA A 295 17.76 8.19 0.85
N PHE A 296 17.55 7.31 -0.14
CA PHE A 296 17.74 5.86 0.03
C PHE A 296 19.14 5.48 0.55
N PRO A 297 20.27 6.05 0.03
CA PRO A 297 21.61 5.72 0.55
C PRO A 297 21.80 6.04 2.04
N GLU A 298 21.23 7.14 2.51
CA GLU A 298 21.29 7.57 3.92
C GLU A 298 20.47 6.63 4.82
N ALA A 299 19.26 6.29 4.40
CA ALA A 299 18.42 5.32 5.11
C ALA A 299 19.05 3.93 5.15
N LEU A 300 19.70 3.50 4.07
CA LEU A 300 20.42 2.22 4.01
C LEU A 300 21.62 2.24 4.99
N GLN A 301 22.40 3.31 5.01
CA GLN A 301 23.51 3.46 5.96
C GLN A 301 23.02 3.43 7.41
N ARG A 302 21.93 4.12 7.71
CA ARG A 302 21.27 4.08 9.02
C ARG A 302 20.82 2.66 9.37
N ALA A 303 20.16 1.96 8.43
CA ALA A 303 19.70 0.58 8.64
C ALA A 303 20.86 -0.37 8.96
N VAL A 304 21.98 -0.27 8.23
CA VAL A 304 23.19 -1.08 8.48
C VAL A 304 23.79 -0.77 9.85
N SER A 305 23.81 0.49 10.27
CA SER A 305 24.39 0.88 11.56
C SER A 305 23.72 0.22 12.77
N VAL A 306 22.40 -0.02 12.67
CA VAL A 306 21.60 -0.66 13.74
C VAL A 306 21.38 -2.16 13.51
N ALA A 307 21.78 -2.70 12.36
CA ALA A 307 21.62 -4.11 12.04
C ALA A 307 22.47 -5.02 12.95
N PRO A 308 22.05 -6.25 13.23
CA PRO A 308 22.84 -7.23 13.97
C PRO A 308 24.22 -7.46 13.33
N ALA A 309 25.23 -7.77 14.14
CA ALA A 309 26.59 -8.03 13.64
C ALA A 309 26.64 -9.18 12.61
N SER A 310 25.78 -10.18 12.72
CA SER A 310 25.62 -11.26 11.76
C SER A 310 25.20 -10.76 10.37
N VAL A 311 24.32 -9.78 10.30
CA VAL A 311 23.89 -9.14 9.05
C VAL A 311 25.04 -8.31 8.47
N ARG A 312 25.67 -7.45 9.29
CA ARG A 312 26.79 -6.61 8.86
C ARG A 312 28.02 -7.37 8.38
N SER A 313 28.17 -8.62 8.80
CA SER A 313 29.27 -9.49 8.39
C SER A 313 28.87 -10.57 7.36
N ALA A 314 27.65 -10.52 6.86
CA ALA A 314 27.11 -11.54 5.96
C ALA A 314 27.95 -11.70 4.67
N GLY A 315 28.53 -10.62 4.15
CA GLY A 315 29.42 -10.65 2.99
C GLY A 315 30.74 -11.42 3.19
N ARG A 316 31.08 -11.77 4.43
CA ARG A 316 32.24 -12.63 4.73
C ARG A 316 31.92 -14.12 4.57
N VAL A 317 30.63 -14.49 4.53
CA VAL A 317 30.20 -15.87 4.33
C VAL A 317 30.31 -16.20 2.85
N PRO A 318 30.91 -17.36 2.47
CA PRO A 318 30.94 -17.76 1.06
C PRO A 318 29.54 -17.81 0.47
N GLY A 319 29.34 -17.19 -0.73
CA GLY A 319 28.04 -17.02 -1.34
C GLY A 319 27.27 -18.34 -1.53
N TRP A 320 27.97 -19.44 -1.84
CA TRP A 320 27.36 -20.76 -2.02
C TRP A 320 26.72 -21.29 -0.71
N ILE A 321 27.25 -20.92 0.46
CA ILE A 321 26.67 -21.29 1.77
C ILE A 321 25.34 -20.53 1.95
N VAL A 322 25.36 -19.22 1.74
CA VAL A 322 24.14 -18.40 1.85
C VAL A 322 23.09 -18.88 0.86
N LYS A 323 23.50 -19.08 -0.41
CA LYS A 323 22.61 -19.57 -1.49
C LYS A 323 21.94 -20.88 -1.11
N ASN A 324 22.72 -21.90 -0.71
CA ASN A 324 22.20 -23.27 -0.60
C ASN A 324 21.64 -23.59 0.78
N LEU A 325 22.18 -22.98 1.86
CA LEU A 325 21.78 -23.32 3.24
C LEU A 325 20.82 -22.30 3.85
N VAL A 326 20.72 -21.09 3.29
CA VAL A 326 19.84 -20.05 3.82
C VAL A 326 18.70 -19.76 2.83
N ILE A 327 19.00 -19.30 1.63
CA ILE A 327 18.00 -18.77 0.70
C ILE A 327 17.24 -19.88 -0.02
N ALA A 328 17.92 -20.89 -0.57
CA ALA A 328 17.24 -21.98 -1.28
C ALA A 328 16.20 -22.72 -0.42
N PRO A 329 16.44 -23.01 0.88
CA PRO A 329 15.38 -23.54 1.74
C PRO A 329 14.21 -22.59 1.95
N LEU A 330 14.44 -21.27 2.01
CA LEU A 330 13.38 -20.27 2.15
C LEU A 330 12.44 -20.27 0.94
N THR A 331 12.99 -20.31 -0.29
CA THR A 331 12.17 -20.32 -1.52
C THR A 331 11.25 -21.53 -1.64
N ARG A 332 11.49 -22.60 -0.86
CA ARG A 332 10.70 -23.84 -0.83
C ARG A 332 9.70 -23.90 0.33
N ARG A 333 9.73 -22.93 1.25
CA ARG A 333 8.74 -22.83 2.34
C ARG A 333 7.34 -22.52 1.81
N PRO A 334 6.29 -22.64 2.62
CA PRO A 334 4.99 -22.08 2.27
C PRO A 334 5.17 -20.68 1.70
N ARG A 335 4.51 -20.38 0.58
CA ARG A 335 4.62 -19.12 -0.20
C ARG A 335 5.98 -18.86 -0.87
N GLY A 336 6.92 -19.77 -0.84
CA GLY A 336 8.13 -19.60 -1.65
C GLY A 336 7.88 -19.98 -3.10
N THR A 337 8.39 -19.18 -4.03
CA THR A 337 8.20 -19.35 -5.48
C THR A 337 8.61 -20.73 -5.98
N MET A 338 9.66 -21.33 -5.41
CA MET A 338 10.12 -22.67 -5.78
C MET A 338 9.24 -23.79 -5.22
N ARG A 339 8.36 -23.52 -4.27
CA ARG A 339 7.38 -24.50 -3.80
C ARG A 339 6.31 -24.76 -4.85
N ALA A 340 5.81 -23.69 -5.51
CA ALA A 340 4.86 -23.82 -6.60
C ALA A 340 5.44 -24.72 -7.73
N ILE A 341 6.69 -24.46 -8.11
CA ILE A 341 7.41 -25.27 -9.11
C ILE A 341 7.53 -26.74 -8.66
N ALA A 342 7.96 -26.99 -7.41
CA ALA A 342 8.16 -28.33 -6.88
C ALA A 342 6.85 -29.14 -6.78
N ARG A 343 5.71 -28.47 -6.60
CA ARG A 343 4.39 -29.10 -6.51
C ARG A 343 3.69 -29.22 -7.87
N GLY A 344 4.18 -28.54 -8.89
CA GLY A 344 3.50 -28.42 -10.17
C GLY A 344 2.17 -27.66 -10.05
N ASP A 345 2.10 -26.67 -9.16
CA ASP A 345 0.92 -25.84 -8.95
C ASP A 345 0.73 -24.90 -10.14
N ALA A 346 -0.20 -25.26 -11.03
CA ALA A 346 -0.37 -24.58 -12.31
C ALA A 346 -0.86 -23.14 -12.14
N GLU A 347 -1.69 -22.86 -11.13
CA GLU A 347 -2.24 -21.52 -10.88
C GLU A 347 -1.14 -20.59 -10.32
N GLU A 348 -0.43 -21.00 -9.29
CA GLU A 348 0.69 -20.21 -8.74
C GLU A 348 1.81 -20.02 -9.78
N ILE A 349 2.13 -21.06 -10.60
CA ILE A 349 3.11 -20.95 -11.68
C ILE A 349 2.67 -19.94 -12.74
N ALA A 350 1.40 -19.98 -13.14
CA ALA A 350 0.85 -19.04 -14.10
C ALA A 350 0.86 -17.62 -13.56
N ALA A 351 0.52 -17.43 -12.29
CA ALA A 351 0.54 -16.13 -11.65
C ALA A 351 1.95 -15.52 -11.60
N HIS A 352 2.95 -16.27 -11.15
CA HIS A 352 4.30 -15.74 -10.95
C HIS A 352 5.20 -15.76 -12.19
N TYR A 353 5.01 -16.73 -13.10
CA TYR A 353 5.91 -16.94 -14.22
C TYR A 353 5.21 -16.91 -15.59
N GLY A 354 3.87 -16.87 -15.62
CA GLY A 354 3.08 -17.01 -16.85
C GLY A 354 2.90 -18.47 -17.28
N SER A 355 3.98 -19.28 -17.25
CA SER A 355 3.93 -20.72 -17.53
C SER A 355 5.17 -21.43 -16.98
N LEU A 356 5.11 -22.76 -16.89
CA LEU A 356 6.28 -23.57 -16.56
C LEU A 356 7.39 -23.45 -17.59
N ASP A 357 7.04 -23.28 -18.86
CA ASP A 357 8.03 -23.12 -19.93
C ASP A 357 8.71 -21.76 -19.88
N ALA A 358 7.98 -20.69 -19.52
CA ALA A 358 8.57 -19.39 -19.26
C ALA A 358 9.56 -19.45 -18.08
N TRP A 359 9.22 -20.14 -17.00
CA TRP A 359 10.16 -20.37 -15.90
C TRP A 359 11.41 -21.17 -16.34
N ARG A 360 11.25 -22.23 -17.16
CA ARG A 360 12.38 -23.00 -17.70
C ARG A 360 13.28 -22.19 -18.63
N ALA A 361 12.71 -21.22 -19.33
CA ALA A 361 13.41 -20.32 -20.23
C ALA A 361 14.23 -19.23 -19.51
N ILE A 362 14.09 -19.08 -18.18
CA ILE A 362 14.94 -18.16 -17.42
C ILE A 362 16.38 -18.67 -17.48
N GLY A 363 17.25 -17.92 -18.19
CA GLY A 363 18.66 -18.24 -18.36
C GLY A 363 19.49 -18.04 -17.08
N ASP A 364 20.78 -18.26 -17.19
CA ASP A 364 21.73 -18.05 -16.11
C ASP A 364 22.07 -16.56 -15.93
N TRP A 365 22.87 -16.24 -14.91
CA TRP A 365 23.32 -14.87 -14.66
C TRP A 365 24.19 -14.29 -15.76
N SER A 366 24.84 -15.13 -16.61
CA SER A 366 25.58 -14.69 -17.78
C SER A 366 24.71 -13.98 -18.84
N ASP A 367 23.43 -14.37 -18.90
CA ASP A 367 22.48 -13.84 -19.87
C ASP A 367 21.61 -12.72 -19.27
N PHE A 368 21.90 -12.32 -18.03
CA PHE A 368 21.11 -11.31 -17.33
C PHE A 368 21.54 -9.91 -17.73
N VAL A 369 20.60 -9.19 -18.30
CA VAL A 369 20.71 -7.74 -18.52
C VAL A 369 20.01 -7.03 -17.37
N PRO A 370 20.72 -6.17 -16.61
CA PRO A 370 20.09 -5.36 -15.56
C PRO A 370 18.92 -4.54 -16.11
N PRO A 371 17.79 -4.50 -15.42
CA PRO A 371 16.63 -3.72 -15.89
C PRO A 371 16.89 -2.22 -15.77
N GLU A 372 16.59 -1.51 -16.85
CA GLU A 372 16.67 -0.05 -16.94
C GLU A 372 15.31 0.52 -17.41
N PRO A 373 14.29 0.54 -16.54
CA PRO A 373 12.98 1.06 -16.89
C PRO A 373 13.04 2.55 -17.23
N SER A 374 12.17 2.99 -18.15
CA SER A 374 12.13 4.38 -18.61
C SER A 374 11.92 5.37 -17.47
N ARG A 375 12.75 6.40 -17.37
CA ARG A 375 12.58 7.52 -16.45
C ARG A 375 11.55 8.55 -16.96
N ILE A 376 11.08 8.40 -18.19
CA ILE A 376 10.03 9.24 -18.77
C ILE A 376 8.68 8.62 -18.40
N PRO A 377 7.81 9.34 -17.68
CA PRO A 377 6.51 8.81 -17.28
C PRO A 377 5.60 8.51 -18.45
N THR A 378 4.96 7.35 -18.43
CA THR A 378 3.83 7.01 -19.29
C THR A 378 2.55 7.22 -18.50
N LEU A 379 1.71 8.18 -18.92
CA LEU A 379 0.43 8.45 -18.26
C LEU A 379 -0.67 7.61 -18.92
N LEU A 380 -1.50 7.00 -18.09
CA LEU A 380 -2.67 6.26 -18.52
C LEU A 380 -3.83 7.22 -18.82
N ASP A 381 -4.66 6.87 -19.81
CA ASP A 381 -5.90 7.59 -20.12
C ASP A 381 -6.98 7.21 -19.10
N HIS A 382 -7.59 8.18 -18.45
CA HIS A 382 -8.67 7.95 -17.50
C HIS A 382 -10.06 8.02 -18.14
N GLY A 383 -10.13 8.34 -19.44
CA GLY A 383 -11.36 8.37 -20.22
C GLY A 383 -12.20 9.64 -20.05
N TYR A 384 -11.58 10.72 -19.54
CA TYR A 384 -12.22 12.04 -19.43
C TYR A 384 -11.17 13.16 -19.52
N ASP A 385 -11.63 14.40 -19.72
CA ASP A 385 -10.77 15.57 -19.71
C ASP A 385 -10.34 15.92 -18.27
N GLU A 386 -9.14 15.53 -17.89
CA GLU A 386 -8.58 15.77 -16.57
C GLU A 386 -8.18 17.24 -16.31
N SER A 387 -8.11 18.08 -17.34
CA SER A 387 -7.87 19.52 -17.20
C SER A 387 -9.13 20.26 -16.73
N LYS A 388 -10.31 19.63 -16.87
CA LYS A 388 -11.58 20.18 -16.46
C LYS A 388 -11.74 20.10 -14.94
N PRO A 389 -11.97 21.24 -14.24
CA PRO A 389 -12.21 21.22 -12.79
C PRO A 389 -13.38 20.32 -12.41
N SER A 390 -13.25 19.58 -11.33
CA SER A 390 -14.32 18.66 -10.87
C SER A 390 -15.64 19.38 -10.54
N SER A 391 -15.58 20.67 -10.17
CA SER A 391 -16.76 21.51 -9.96
C SER A 391 -17.59 21.74 -11.22
N GLU A 392 -17.02 21.48 -12.40
CA GLU A 392 -17.66 21.64 -13.70
C GLU A 392 -18.11 20.31 -14.32
N TRP A 393 -17.85 19.17 -13.64
CA TRP A 393 -18.24 17.87 -14.15
C TRP A 393 -19.77 17.73 -14.23
N VAL A 394 -20.22 17.27 -15.38
CA VAL A 394 -21.62 17.08 -15.71
C VAL A 394 -21.89 15.63 -16.12
N ARG A 395 -23.14 15.27 -16.28
CA ARG A 395 -23.59 13.95 -16.71
C ARG A 395 -22.79 13.36 -17.87
N ARG A 396 -22.48 14.19 -18.89
CA ARG A 396 -21.73 13.76 -20.09
C ARG A 396 -20.34 13.23 -19.74
N ASP A 397 -19.65 13.86 -18.79
CA ASP A 397 -18.32 13.43 -18.36
C ASP A 397 -18.40 12.03 -17.71
N TYR A 398 -19.41 11.82 -16.88
CA TYR A 398 -19.63 10.52 -16.23
C TYR A 398 -20.03 9.42 -17.23
N GLU A 399 -20.86 9.73 -18.22
CA GLU A 399 -21.22 8.80 -19.29
C GLU A 399 -20.02 8.43 -20.16
N GLN A 400 -19.10 9.38 -20.41
CA GLN A 400 -17.86 9.16 -21.14
C GLN A 400 -16.96 8.18 -20.38
N VAL A 401 -16.73 8.43 -19.09
CA VAL A 401 -15.95 7.53 -18.21
C VAL A 401 -16.57 6.14 -18.15
N ALA A 402 -17.89 6.04 -17.98
CA ALA A 402 -18.56 4.76 -17.92
C ALA A 402 -18.36 3.96 -19.22
N ARG A 403 -18.48 4.60 -20.38
CA ARG A 403 -18.23 3.95 -21.69
C ARG A 403 -16.78 3.51 -21.83
N PHE A 404 -15.82 4.36 -21.44
CA PHE A 404 -14.40 4.02 -21.49
C PHE A 404 -14.04 2.83 -20.58
N ARG A 405 -14.79 2.63 -19.51
CA ARG A 405 -14.66 1.48 -18.60
C ARG A 405 -15.58 0.31 -18.97
N GLY A 406 -16.10 0.30 -20.22
CA GLY A 406 -16.93 -0.77 -20.75
C GLY A 406 -18.33 -0.85 -20.13
N GLY A 407 -18.84 0.24 -19.56
CA GLY A 407 -20.11 0.22 -18.86
C GLY A 407 -21.03 1.39 -19.17
N SER A 408 -21.96 1.67 -18.28
CA SER A 408 -22.93 2.74 -18.40
C SER A 408 -23.28 3.38 -17.05
N LEU A 409 -23.66 4.65 -17.09
CA LEU A 409 -24.25 5.39 -15.99
C LEU A 409 -25.76 5.16 -15.98
N LEU A 410 -26.32 4.75 -14.84
CA LEU A 410 -27.77 4.50 -14.70
C LEU A 410 -28.52 5.65 -14.01
N THR A 411 -27.83 6.42 -13.14
CA THR A 411 -28.44 7.58 -12.47
C THR A 411 -28.88 8.63 -13.50
N THR A 412 -30.11 9.12 -13.40
CA THR A 412 -30.71 10.10 -14.33
C THR A 412 -30.55 11.54 -13.84
N ALA A 413 -30.75 11.79 -12.57
CA ALA A 413 -30.66 13.13 -11.98
C ALA A 413 -29.26 13.32 -11.38
N ILE A 414 -28.50 14.30 -11.87
CA ILE A 414 -27.14 14.58 -11.46
C ILE A 414 -26.98 16.09 -11.29
N GLN A 415 -26.42 16.47 -10.17
CA GLN A 415 -26.05 17.88 -9.91
C GLN A 415 -24.64 18.13 -10.43
N THR A 416 -24.46 19.20 -11.21
CA THR A 416 -23.15 19.62 -11.72
C THR A 416 -22.19 19.90 -10.55
N GLY A 417 -20.99 19.34 -10.63
CA GLY A 417 -19.93 19.52 -9.63
C GLY A 417 -20.13 18.76 -8.33
N ASP A 418 -21.21 18.02 -8.17
CA ASP A 418 -21.37 17.12 -7.01
C ASP A 418 -20.56 15.83 -7.25
N ILE A 419 -19.38 15.80 -6.66
CA ILE A 419 -18.46 14.65 -6.77
C ILE A 419 -18.58 13.68 -5.59
N ALA A 420 -19.40 14.00 -4.58
CA ALA A 420 -19.49 13.23 -3.34
C ALA A 420 -20.72 12.30 -3.31
N THR A 421 -21.82 12.68 -3.94
CA THR A 421 -23.03 11.85 -3.96
C THR A 421 -22.82 10.60 -4.82
N PRO A 422 -23.02 9.38 -4.25
CA PRO A 422 -22.88 8.14 -5.01
C PRO A 422 -23.89 8.05 -6.16
N LEU A 423 -23.39 7.72 -7.34
CA LEU A 423 -24.18 7.44 -8.53
C LEU A 423 -24.30 5.92 -8.76
N VAL A 424 -25.26 5.50 -9.55
CA VAL A 424 -25.47 4.09 -9.92
C VAL A 424 -24.86 3.82 -11.29
N TRP A 425 -24.00 2.82 -11.35
CA TRP A 425 -23.24 2.41 -12.54
C TRP A 425 -23.53 0.96 -12.89
N ARG A 426 -23.30 0.59 -14.15
CA ARG A 426 -23.30 -0.80 -14.63
C ARG A 426 -21.99 -1.07 -15.37
N CYS A 427 -21.28 -2.16 -15.03
CA CYS A 427 -20.08 -2.59 -15.74
C CYS A 427 -20.40 -3.47 -16.97
N ALA A 428 -19.37 -3.80 -17.77
CA ALA A 428 -19.49 -4.68 -18.95
C ALA A 428 -20.01 -6.09 -18.63
N GLN A 429 -19.74 -6.59 -17.42
CA GLN A 429 -20.24 -7.89 -16.94
C GLN A 429 -21.69 -7.84 -16.42
N GLY A 430 -22.35 -6.69 -16.52
CA GLY A 430 -23.74 -6.50 -16.09
C GLY A 430 -23.93 -6.20 -14.60
N HIS A 431 -22.88 -6.16 -13.77
CA HIS A 431 -23.01 -5.81 -12.35
C HIS A 431 -23.44 -4.35 -12.20
N THR A 432 -24.43 -4.13 -11.34
CA THR A 432 -24.91 -2.79 -10.97
C THR A 432 -24.33 -2.45 -9.59
N PHE A 433 -23.70 -1.28 -9.48
CA PHE A 433 -23.02 -0.86 -8.25
C PHE A 433 -23.15 0.65 -8.04
N SER A 434 -22.94 1.09 -6.81
CA SER A 434 -22.92 2.50 -6.42
C SER A 434 -21.48 2.97 -6.20
N GLY A 435 -21.21 4.22 -6.52
CA GLY A 435 -19.95 4.90 -6.25
C GLY A 435 -20.01 6.38 -6.61
N SER A 436 -19.39 7.22 -5.78
CA SER A 436 -19.33 8.66 -6.05
C SER A 436 -18.43 8.97 -7.26
N PRO A 437 -18.64 10.09 -7.97
CA PRO A 437 -17.70 10.52 -9.00
C PRO A 437 -16.26 10.66 -8.47
N ARG A 438 -16.08 11.10 -7.23
CA ARG A 438 -14.77 11.14 -6.57
C ARG A 438 -14.11 9.78 -6.50
N LEU A 439 -14.84 8.77 -6.06
CA LEU A 439 -14.33 7.39 -5.99
C LEU A 439 -14.02 6.84 -7.39
N ILE A 440 -14.91 7.04 -8.34
CA ILE A 440 -14.82 6.45 -9.67
C ILE A 440 -13.78 7.17 -10.52
N LEU A 441 -13.87 8.49 -10.69
CA LEU A 441 -12.97 9.25 -11.55
C LEU A 441 -11.64 9.52 -10.87
N ALA A 442 -11.67 10.18 -9.72
CA ALA A 442 -10.44 10.59 -9.06
C ALA A 442 -9.73 9.45 -8.33
N GLY A 443 -10.46 8.45 -7.81
CA GLY A 443 -9.87 7.30 -7.10
C GLY A 443 -9.48 6.12 -7.99
N GLY A 444 -9.92 6.08 -9.26
CA GLY A 444 -9.62 4.98 -10.19
C GLY A 444 -10.45 3.71 -9.94
N HIS A 445 -11.41 3.75 -9.02
CA HIS A 445 -12.29 2.61 -8.76
C HIS A 445 -13.27 2.34 -9.92
N TRP A 446 -13.70 1.10 -10.05
CA TRP A 446 -14.78 0.68 -10.91
C TRP A 446 -15.66 -0.34 -10.19
N CYS A 447 -16.10 -1.38 -10.89
CA CYS A 447 -17.00 -2.40 -10.34
C CYS A 447 -16.35 -3.16 -9.17
N PRO A 448 -16.96 -3.17 -7.96
CA PRO A 448 -16.41 -3.86 -6.80
C PRO A 448 -16.41 -5.38 -6.93
N GLU A 449 -17.31 -5.94 -7.75
CA GLU A 449 -17.34 -7.39 -8.01
C GLU A 449 -16.21 -7.78 -8.97
N CYS A 450 -16.01 -7.01 -10.05
CA CYS A 450 -14.98 -7.27 -11.05
C CYS A 450 -13.56 -7.18 -10.47
N VAL A 451 -13.28 -6.17 -9.64
CA VAL A 451 -11.93 -5.98 -9.06
C VAL A 451 -11.54 -7.10 -8.10
N ARG A 452 -12.51 -7.82 -7.54
CA ARG A 452 -12.26 -8.95 -6.61
C ARG A 452 -11.83 -10.22 -7.32
N ASP A 453 -12.13 -10.36 -8.59
CA ASP A 453 -11.82 -11.55 -9.40
C ASP A 453 -10.59 -11.27 -10.28
N SER A 454 -9.41 -11.30 -9.65
CA SER A 454 -8.14 -11.03 -10.31
C SER A 454 -7.81 -12.05 -11.43
N SER A 455 -8.34 -13.26 -11.34
CA SER A 455 -8.13 -14.31 -12.36
C SER A 455 -8.79 -14.00 -13.70
N THR A 456 -9.78 -13.10 -13.71
CA THR A 456 -10.55 -12.73 -14.93
C THR A 456 -10.13 -11.38 -15.52
N TYR A 457 -9.11 -10.72 -15.02
CA TYR A 457 -8.71 -9.39 -15.52
C TYR A 457 -8.42 -9.36 -17.02
N SER A 458 -7.80 -10.40 -17.58
CA SER A 458 -7.53 -10.47 -19.01
C SER A 458 -8.84 -10.44 -19.82
N THR A 459 -9.85 -11.23 -19.43
CA THR A 459 -11.17 -11.22 -20.08
C THR A 459 -11.92 -9.91 -19.83
N GLN A 460 -11.81 -9.33 -18.63
CA GLN A 460 -12.42 -8.02 -18.34
C GLN A 460 -11.82 -6.91 -19.21
N ALA A 461 -10.50 -6.96 -19.46
CA ALA A 461 -9.77 -5.99 -20.25
C ALA A 461 -10.26 -5.92 -21.72
N GLU A 462 -10.75 -7.03 -22.29
CA GLU A 462 -11.32 -7.06 -23.64
C GLU A 462 -12.51 -6.11 -23.80
N LEU A 463 -13.25 -5.86 -22.72
CA LEU A 463 -14.43 -5.01 -22.70
C LEU A 463 -14.23 -3.69 -21.94
N ASN A 464 -13.08 -3.51 -21.32
CA ASN A 464 -12.76 -2.36 -20.46
C ASN A 464 -11.42 -1.74 -20.85
N PRO A 465 -11.40 -0.78 -21.80
CA PRO A 465 -10.18 -0.08 -22.24
C PRO A 465 -9.39 0.56 -21.11
N PHE A 466 -10.04 1.01 -20.03
CA PHE A 466 -9.36 1.57 -18.88
C PHE A 466 -8.51 0.51 -18.17
N LEU A 467 -9.07 -0.68 -17.92
CA LEU A 467 -8.32 -1.79 -17.31
C LEU A 467 -7.28 -2.37 -18.28
N ALA A 468 -7.58 -2.41 -19.58
CA ALA A 468 -6.70 -2.96 -20.61
C ALA A 468 -5.31 -2.31 -20.65
N GLN A 469 -5.21 -1.05 -20.26
CA GLN A 469 -3.93 -0.33 -20.23
C GLN A 469 -2.91 -0.94 -19.25
N VAL A 470 -3.37 -1.75 -18.29
CA VAL A 470 -2.54 -2.32 -17.21
C VAL A 470 -2.59 -3.84 -17.12
N VAL A 471 -3.34 -4.47 -18.03
CA VAL A 471 -3.40 -5.92 -18.17
C VAL A 471 -2.66 -6.28 -19.46
N ALA A 472 -1.42 -6.74 -19.32
CA ALA A 472 -0.61 -7.24 -20.42
C ALA A 472 -0.72 -8.75 -20.52
#